data_7c8d32ebf437d425a37059e103cbfa54
#
_entry.id   7c8d32ebf437d425a37059e103cbfa54
#
_cell.length_a   1.000
_cell.length_b   1.000
_cell.length_c   1.000
_cell.angle_alpha   90.00
_cell.angle_beta   90.00
_cell.angle_gamma   90.00
#
_symmetry.space_group_name_H-M   'P 1'
#
loop_
_entity.id
_entity.type
_entity.pdbx_description
1 polymer ?
#
loop_
_entity_poly.entity_id
_entity_poly.type
_entity_poly.pdbx_seq_one_letter_code
_entity_poly.pdbx_strand_id
1 'polypeptide(L)'
;MKRHLFLLLCSLFACVISFAQTNYYTETKVFNETDYIYQCEIDSTDFVVLYNKDYKLTPDDVKFKSTGKTFIPDNEDLDLITHESWLTFRRNFYSIIQHAFSESEKNILKLTPYEIYVDLYFNTETGKVDEVKFSFYKNSAFVFVPVSVYRNIEVQIKRACQFIITEEGKRLNYIYYWDTYKFE
;
A
#
# COMPACT_ATOMS: atom_id res chain seq x y z
N MET A 1 -45.21 18.30 -27.34
CA MET A 1 -45.05 17.85 -25.93
C MET A 1 -44.17 16.63 -25.76
N LYS A 2 -44.37 15.53 -26.49
CA LYS A 2 -43.53 14.29 -26.30
C LYS A 2 -42.03 14.45 -26.56
N ARG A 3 -41.63 15.33 -27.49
CA ARG A 3 -40.24 15.59 -27.87
C ARG A 3 -39.46 16.35 -26.78
N HIS A 4 -40.11 17.29 -26.06
CA HIS A 4 -39.48 18.03 -24.98
C HIS A 4 -39.35 17.22 -23.69
N LEU A 5 -40.30 16.29 -23.45
CA LEU A 5 -40.23 15.38 -22.32
C LEU A 5 -39.06 14.38 -22.47
N PHE A 6 -38.78 13.92 -23.70
CA PHE A 6 -37.66 13.02 -23.98
C PHE A 6 -36.32 13.72 -23.80
N LEU A 7 -36.18 14.97 -24.24
CA LEU A 7 -34.96 15.78 -24.02
C LEU A 7 -34.73 16.08 -22.54
N LEU A 8 -35.78 16.32 -21.76
CA LEU A 8 -35.69 16.54 -20.32
C LEU A 8 -35.28 15.25 -19.59
N LEU A 9 -35.77 14.09 -19.99
CA LEU A 9 -35.36 12.79 -19.46
C LEU A 9 -33.89 12.49 -19.77
N CYS A 10 -33.42 12.77 -21.00
CA CYS A 10 -32.02 12.56 -21.38
C CYS A 10 -31.08 13.50 -20.63
N SER A 11 -31.48 14.77 -20.34
CA SER A 11 -30.67 15.70 -19.55
C SER A 11 -30.60 15.29 -18.08
N LEU A 12 -31.66 14.74 -17.50
CA LEU A 12 -31.67 14.19 -16.15
C LEU A 12 -30.77 12.94 -16.02
N PHE A 13 -30.75 12.07 -17.05
CA PHE A 13 -29.85 10.92 -17.07
C PHE A 13 -28.37 11.31 -17.26
N ALA A 14 -28.08 12.36 -18.02
CA ALA A 14 -26.72 12.85 -18.20
C ALA A 14 -26.12 13.45 -16.91
N CYS A 15 -26.94 14.00 -16.02
CA CYS A 15 -26.49 14.53 -14.73
C CYS A 15 -26.12 13.45 -13.68
N VAL A 16 -26.50 12.20 -13.88
CA VAL A 16 -26.28 11.13 -12.89
C VAL A 16 -24.93 10.43 -13.07
N ILE A 17 -24.18 10.70 -14.15
CA ILE A 17 -22.89 10.03 -14.43
C ILE A 17 -21.67 10.92 -14.12
N SER A 18 -21.85 12.05 -13.46
CA SER A 18 -20.73 12.74 -12.84
C SER A 18 -20.40 12.02 -11.53
N PHE A 19 -19.72 10.90 -11.60
CA PHE A 19 -18.96 10.44 -10.44
C PHE A 19 -17.88 11.50 -10.19
N ALA A 20 -18.19 12.46 -9.33
CA ALA A 20 -17.17 13.34 -8.78
C ALA A 20 -16.16 12.42 -8.09
N GLN A 21 -15.01 12.19 -8.73
CA GLN A 21 -13.94 11.43 -8.13
C GLN A 21 -13.48 12.19 -6.88
N THR A 22 -13.79 11.65 -5.72
CA THR A 22 -13.39 12.26 -4.45
C THR A 22 -11.90 12.03 -4.26
N ASN A 23 -11.12 13.12 -4.25
CA ASN A 23 -9.74 13.01 -3.79
C ASN A 23 -9.74 12.89 -2.26
N TYR A 24 -9.33 11.71 -1.78
CA TYR A 24 -9.32 11.41 -0.34
C TYR A 24 -8.10 11.98 0.38
N TYR A 25 -7.01 12.35 -0.32
CA TYR A 25 -5.69 12.63 0.26
C TYR A 25 -5.17 14.03 -0.14
N THR A 26 -5.98 15.04 0.10
CA THR A 26 -5.64 16.44 -0.23
C THR A 26 -4.75 17.11 0.81
N GLU A 27 -4.75 16.59 2.03
CA GLU A 27 -4.08 17.17 3.20
C GLU A 27 -3.66 16.07 4.18
N THR A 28 -2.72 16.39 5.07
CA THR A 28 -2.38 15.54 6.21
C THR A 28 -3.56 15.40 7.14
N LYS A 29 -4.02 14.17 7.38
CA LYS A 29 -5.19 13.88 8.23
C LYS A 29 -5.22 12.47 8.75
N VAL A 30 -6.15 12.24 9.68
CA VAL A 30 -6.44 10.92 10.24
C VAL A 30 -7.79 10.43 9.73
N PHE A 31 -7.83 9.19 9.25
CA PHE A 31 -9.04 8.46 8.96
C PHE A 31 -9.40 7.60 10.16
N ASN A 32 -10.49 7.94 10.84
CA ASN A 32 -11.01 7.18 11.97
C ASN A 32 -12.17 6.32 11.50
N GLU A 33 -11.94 5.05 11.38
CA GLU A 33 -12.95 4.04 11.03
C GLU A 33 -13.26 3.18 12.28
N THR A 34 -14.30 2.36 12.20
CA THR A 34 -14.76 1.58 13.36
C THR A 34 -13.67 0.67 13.93
N ASP A 35 -12.88 0.03 13.06
CA ASP A 35 -11.95 -1.04 13.45
C ASP A 35 -10.47 -0.68 13.20
N TYR A 36 -10.19 0.54 12.69
CA TYR A 36 -8.82 0.95 12.41
C TYR A 36 -8.69 2.48 12.31
N ILE A 37 -7.48 2.95 12.54
CA ILE A 37 -7.12 4.36 12.38
C ILE A 37 -5.95 4.42 11.40
N TYR A 38 -6.13 5.19 10.31
CA TYR A 38 -5.07 5.43 9.35
C TYR A 38 -4.58 6.87 9.43
N GLN A 39 -3.27 7.03 9.42
CA GLN A 39 -2.62 8.32 9.25
C GLN A 39 -2.32 8.52 7.77
N CYS A 40 -2.69 9.70 7.25
CA CYS A 40 -2.25 10.20 5.97
C CYS A 40 -1.30 11.37 6.21
N GLU A 41 -0.14 11.33 5.61
CA GLU A 41 0.81 12.44 5.59
C GLU A 41 1.11 12.81 4.13
N ILE A 42 1.37 14.09 3.89
CA ILE A 42 1.88 14.56 2.60
C ILE A 42 3.26 15.12 2.87
N ASP A 43 4.25 14.52 2.24
CA ASP A 43 5.63 14.97 2.39
C ASP A 43 5.96 16.19 1.49
N SER A 44 7.15 16.73 1.65
CA SER A 44 7.61 17.91 0.90
C SER A 44 7.85 17.63 -0.60
N THR A 45 7.77 16.37 -1.03
CA THR A 45 7.94 15.92 -2.41
C THR A 45 6.62 15.56 -3.09
N ASP A 46 5.48 15.95 -2.49
CA ASP A 46 4.13 15.64 -2.93
C ASP A 46 3.80 14.12 -2.95
N PHE A 47 4.48 13.34 -2.11
CA PHE A 47 4.08 11.97 -1.82
C PHE A 47 3.01 11.96 -0.72
N VAL A 48 1.97 11.20 -0.98
CA VAL A 48 1.02 10.75 0.05
C VAL A 48 1.61 9.51 0.69
N VAL A 49 1.75 9.54 2.00
CA VAL A 49 2.18 8.42 2.84
C VAL A 49 1.00 8.01 3.70
N LEU A 50 0.58 6.75 3.57
CA LEU A 50 -0.62 6.22 4.21
C LEU A 50 -0.28 4.95 5.00
N TYR A 51 -0.58 4.94 6.29
CA TYR A 51 -0.27 3.83 7.18
C TYR A 51 -1.24 3.74 8.36
N ASN A 52 -1.32 2.55 8.97
CA ASN A 52 -2.04 2.38 10.23
C ASN A 52 -1.36 3.24 11.31
N LYS A 53 -2.13 3.97 12.11
CA LYS A 53 -1.61 4.88 13.15
C LYS A 53 -0.72 4.17 14.18
N ASP A 54 -0.90 2.86 14.34
CA ASP A 54 -0.05 2.04 15.21
C ASP A 54 1.31 1.68 14.56
N TYR A 55 1.52 2.07 13.29
CA TYR A 55 2.79 1.92 12.60
C TYR A 55 3.90 2.73 13.30
N LYS A 56 5.00 2.06 13.67
CA LYS A 56 6.05 2.67 14.50
C LYS A 56 7.45 2.48 13.93
N LEU A 57 7.61 1.58 12.94
CA LEU A 57 8.91 1.22 12.42
C LEU A 57 9.34 2.14 11.27
N THR A 58 10.61 2.44 11.26
CA THR A 58 11.32 3.12 10.18
C THR A 58 12.49 2.26 9.71
N PRO A 59 13.10 2.48 8.55
CA PRO A 59 14.30 1.73 8.15
C PRO A 59 15.43 1.79 9.19
N ASP A 60 15.55 2.89 9.94
CA ASP A 60 16.55 3.06 11.00
C ASP A 60 16.28 2.18 12.24
N ASP A 61 15.08 1.63 12.36
CA ASP A 61 14.72 0.70 13.43
C ASP A 61 15.11 -0.75 13.14
N VAL A 62 15.57 -1.04 11.92
CA VAL A 62 16.16 -2.34 11.59
C VAL A 62 17.58 -2.42 12.15
N LYS A 63 17.77 -3.30 13.14
CA LYS A 63 19.00 -3.37 13.93
C LYS A 63 19.46 -4.81 14.15
N PHE A 64 20.76 -4.97 14.28
CA PHE A 64 21.33 -6.22 14.78
C PHE A 64 20.94 -6.45 16.24
N LYS A 65 20.31 -7.56 16.56
CA LYS A 65 19.88 -7.91 17.93
C LYS A 65 21.04 -7.95 18.92
N SER A 66 22.22 -8.40 18.48
CA SER A 66 23.39 -8.57 19.34
C SER A 66 24.09 -7.26 19.70
N THR A 67 24.02 -6.24 18.83
CA THR A 67 24.79 -5.01 18.98
C THR A 67 23.92 -3.76 19.10
N GLY A 68 22.65 -3.83 18.70
CA GLY A 68 21.75 -2.67 18.59
C GLY A 68 22.13 -1.69 17.47
N LYS A 69 23.13 -2.00 16.65
CA LYS A 69 23.52 -1.16 15.51
C LYS A 69 22.50 -1.27 14.39
N THR A 70 22.20 -0.14 13.75
CA THR A 70 21.34 -0.10 12.56
C THR A 70 21.96 -0.93 11.45
N PHE A 71 21.12 -1.74 10.81
CA PHE A 71 21.47 -2.51 9.61
C PHE A 71 21.39 -1.59 8.39
N ILE A 72 22.43 -1.57 7.59
CA ILE A 72 22.52 -0.80 6.34
C ILE A 72 22.74 -1.81 5.21
N PRO A 73 21.71 -2.08 4.36
CA PRO A 73 21.76 -3.12 3.35
C PRO A 73 22.96 -3.03 2.40
N ASP A 74 23.34 -1.81 2.00
CA ASP A 74 24.44 -1.58 1.06
C ASP A 74 25.82 -1.92 1.63
N ASN A 75 25.93 -2.08 2.96
CA ASN A 75 27.19 -2.37 3.64
C ASN A 75 27.33 -3.84 4.05
N GLU A 76 26.27 -4.63 3.91
CA GLU A 76 26.21 -6.01 4.41
C GLU A 76 25.62 -6.92 3.32
N ASP A 77 26.45 -7.81 2.81
CA ASP A 77 25.99 -8.86 1.85
C ASP A 77 25.40 -10.05 2.63
N LEU A 78 24.18 -9.87 3.15
CA LEU A 78 23.47 -10.88 3.93
C LEU A 78 22.31 -11.49 3.15
N ASP A 79 22.25 -12.79 3.13
CA ASP A 79 21.11 -13.53 2.61
C ASP A 79 20.03 -13.65 3.71
N LEU A 80 19.14 -12.66 3.79
CA LEU A 80 18.18 -12.51 4.88
C LEU A 80 16.99 -13.46 4.81
N ILE A 81 16.61 -13.89 3.59
CA ILE A 81 15.41 -14.69 3.32
C ILE A 81 15.74 -15.78 2.27
N THR A 82 15.01 -16.89 2.31
CA THR A 82 15.21 -17.91 1.29
C THR A 82 14.62 -17.49 -0.06
N HIS A 83 15.29 -17.83 -1.16
CA HIS A 83 14.83 -17.53 -2.52
C HIS A 83 13.42 -18.08 -2.81
N GLU A 84 13.11 -19.29 -2.34
CA GLU A 84 11.79 -19.90 -2.52
C GLU A 84 10.69 -19.11 -1.82
N SER A 85 10.93 -18.64 -0.59
CA SER A 85 9.96 -17.83 0.13
C SER A 85 9.75 -16.47 -0.53
N TRP A 86 10.81 -15.88 -1.11
CA TRP A 86 10.71 -14.64 -1.86
C TRP A 86 9.82 -14.80 -3.11
N LEU A 87 9.97 -15.86 -3.89
CA LEU A 87 9.11 -16.14 -5.05
C LEU A 87 7.64 -16.32 -4.65
N THR A 88 7.40 -17.03 -3.54
CA THR A 88 6.05 -17.26 -3.01
C THR A 88 5.44 -15.95 -2.51
N PHE A 89 6.21 -15.16 -1.78
CA PHE A 89 5.81 -13.82 -1.33
C PHE A 89 5.40 -12.94 -2.51
N ARG A 90 6.26 -12.78 -3.52
CA ARG A 90 5.97 -11.93 -4.68
C ARG A 90 4.66 -12.32 -5.36
N ARG A 91 4.45 -13.59 -5.62
CA ARG A 91 3.21 -14.08 -6.23
C ARG A 91 1.99 -13.69 -5.40
N ASN A 92 2.03 -13.89 -4.08
CA ASN A 92 0.93 -13.54 -3.19
C ASN A 92 0.72 -12.03 -3.12
N PHE A 93 1.78 -11.26 -2.97
CA PHE A 93 1.77 -9.80 -2.91
C PHE A 93 1.14 -9.18 -4.15
N TYR A 94 1.62 -9.53 -5.34
CA TYR A 94 1.07 -9.01 -6.58
C TYR A 94 -0.39 -9.43 -6.80
N SER A 95 -0.74 -10.67 -6.44
CA SER A 95 -2.12 -11.14 -6.51
C SER A 95 -3.05 -10.35 -5.58
N ILE A 96 -2.62 -10.08 -4.33
CA ILE A 96 -3.40 -9.29 -3.36
C ILE A 96 -3.67 -7.90 -3.91
N ILE A 97 -2.62 -7.19 -4.37
CA ILE A 97 -2.78 -5.83 -4.89
C ILE A 97 -3.68 -5.83 -6.13
N GLN A 98 -3.46 -6.72 -7.08
CA GLN A 98 -4.25 -6.79 -8.30
C GLN A 98 -5.74 -7.02 -8.04
N HIS A 99 -6.09 -7.80 -7.01
CA HIS A 99 -7.50 -8.14 -6.70
C HIS A 99 -8.16 -7.19 -5.69
N ALA A 100 -7.41 -6.30 -5.07
CA ALA A 100 -7.95 -5.38 -4.07
C ALA A 100 -8.80 -4.26 -4.69
N PHE A 101 -8.51 -3.88 -5.92
CA PHE A 101 -9.16 -2.77 -6.62
C PHE A 101 -10.31 -3.28 -7.50
N SER A 102 -11.40 -2.54 -7.53
CA SER A 102 -12.51 -2.76 -8.45
C SER A 102 -12.08 -2.55 -9.92
N GLU A 103 -12.81 -3.11 -10.87
CA GLU A 103 -12.50 -2.92 -12.30
C GLU A 103 -12.55 -1.43 -12.72
N SER A 104 -13.44 -0.64 -12.13
CA SER A 104 -13.50 0.80 -12.37
C SER A 104 -12.25 1.53 -11.87
N GLU A 105 -11.74 1.19 -10.69
CA GLU A 105 -10.50 1.73 -10.14
C GLU A 105 -9.29 1.30 -10.98
N LYS A 106 -9.20 0.03 -11.36
CA LYS A 106 -8.12 -0.47 -12.23
C LYS A 106 -8.06 0.28 -13.57
N ASN A 107 -9.22 0.54 -14.19
CA ASN A 107 -9.27 1.29 -15.45
C ASN A 107 -8.73 2.71 -15.31
N ILE A 108 -8.92 3.35 -14.17
CA ILE A 108 -8.37 4.67 -13.88
C ILE A 108 -6.87 4.57 -13.57
N LEU A 109 -6.48 3.57 -12.75
CA LEU A 109 -5.10 3.35 -12.33
C LEU A 109 -4.18 3.00 -13.51
N LYS A 110 -4.68 2.31 -14.55
CA LYS A 110 -3.95 2.05 -15.80
C LYS A 110 -3.60 3.30 -16.60
N LEU A 111 -4.37 4.37 -16.45
CA LEU A 111 -4.13 5.65 -17.14
C LEU A 111 -3.06 6.51 -16.45
N THR A 112 -2.67 6.19 -15.21
CA THR A 112 -1.60 6.90 -14.52
C THR A 112 -0.23 6.30 -14.86
N PRO A 113 0.81 7.11 -15.06
CA PRO A 113 2.17 6.61 -15.22
C PRO A 113 2.82 6.15 -13.90
N TYR A 114 2.15 6.41 -12.77
CA TYR A 114 2.69 6.22 -11.43
C TYR A 114 2.42 4.82 -10.88
N GLU A 115 3.28 4.40 -9.97
CA GLU A 115 3.20 3.17 -9.20
C GLU A 115 2.73 3.47 -7.77
N ILE A 116 2.21 2.44 -7.10
CA ILE A 116 2.09 2.45 -5.65
C ILE A 116 3.34 1.78 -5.05
N TYR A 117 3.90 2.40 -4.03
CA TYR A 117 5.01 1.89 -3.23
C TYR A 117 4.43 1.26 -1.96
N VAL A 118 4.95 0.11 -1.59
CA VAL A 118 4.51 -0.60 -0.39
C VAL A 118 5.74 -0.99 0.42
N ASP A 119 5.85 -0.41 1.61
CA ASP A 119 6.89 -0.75 2.58
C ASP A 119 6.36 -1.79 3.55
N LEU A 120 7.18 -2.78 3.86
CA LEU A 120 6.84 -3.93 4.67
C LEU A 120 7.93 -4.17 5.73
N TYR A 121 7.51 -4.47 6.94
CA TYR A 121 8.41 -4.91 8.00
C TYR A 121 8.05 -6.33 8.42
N PHE A 122 8.99 -7.23 8.23
CA PHE A 122 8.85 -8.63 8.59
C PHE A 122 9.53 -8.88 9.94
N ASN A 123 8.79 -9.47 10.84
CA ASN A 123 9.30 -9.97 12.10
C ASN A 123 10.20 -11.17 11.86
N THR A 124 11.45 -11.11 12.30
CA THR A 124 12.44 -12.16 12.00
C THR A 124 12.25 -13.45 12.79
N GLU A 125 11.44 -13.42 13.86
CA GLU A 125 11.10 -14.65 14.62
C GLU A 125 9.98 -15.43 13.93
N THR A 126 9.00 -14.73 13.36
CA THR A 126 7.81 -15.34 12.79
C THR A 126 7.83 -15.40 11.27
N GLY A 127 8.64 -14.56 10.63
CA GLY A 127 8.64 -14.34 9.18
C GLY A 127 7.41 -13.59 8.65
N LYS A 128 6.49 -13.18 9.52
CA LYS A 128 5.24 -12.50 9.15
C LYS A 128 5.42 -11.00 9.05
N VAL A 129 4.54 -10.37 8.27
CA VAL A 129 4.47 -8.91 8.16
C VAL A 129 3.79 -8.33 9.41
N ASP A 130 4.51 -7.49 10.14
CA ASP A 130 3.97 -6.75 11.28
C ASP A 130 3.43 -5.39 10.86
N GLU A 131 4.11 -4.68 9.95
CA GLU A 131 3.70 -3.35 9.50
C GLU A 131 3.71 -3.20 7.98
N VAL A 132 2.76 -2.40 7.48
CA VAL A 132 2.59 -2.07 6.05
C VAL A 132 2.36 -0.58 5.92
N LYS A 133 3.07 0.06 5.00
CA LYS A 133 2.90 1.45 4.63
C LYS A 133 2.75 1.57 3.12
N PHE A 134 1.89 2.46 2.68
CA PHE A 134 1.68 2.76 1.27
C PHE A 134 2.15 4.17 0.96
N SER A 135 2.78 4.34 -0.20
CA SER A 135 3.16 5.66 -0.67
C SER A 135 2.87 5.81 -2.16
N PHE A 136 2.36 6.97 -2.56
CA PHE A 136 2.05 7.27 -3.96
C PHE A 136 2.05 8.78 -4.21
N TYR A 137 2.23 9.18 -5.44
CA TYR A 137 2.22 10.59 -5.80
C TYR A 137 0.83 11.21 -5.63
N LYS A 138 0.78 12.41 -5.08
CA LYS A 138 -0.45 13.20 -4.86
C LYS A 138 -1.22 13.50 -6.15
N ASN A 139 -0.55 13.52 -7.29
CA ASN A 139 -1.15 13.72 -8.60
C ASN A 139 -1.43 12.39 -9.34
N SER A 140 -1.31 11.25 -8.66
CA SER A 140 -1.66 9.94 -9.20
C SER A 140 -3.15 9.62 -9.02
N ALA A 141 -3.65 8.65 -9.77
CA ALA A 141 -5.02 8.16 -9.62
C ALA A 141 -5.27 7.42 -8.29
N PHE A 142 -4.22 7.03 -7.56
CA PHE A 142 -4.33 6.41 -6.24
C PHE A 142 -5.01 7.32 -5.20
N VAL A 143 -5.02 8.63 -5.41
CA VAL A 143 -5.72 9.58 -4.51
C VAL A 143 -7.24 9.43 -4.52
N PHE A 144 -7.81 8.78 -5.53
CA PHE A 144 -9.24 8.51 -5.66
C PHE A 144 -9.67 7.17 -5.06
N VAL A 145 -8.72 6.40 -4.52
CA VAL A 145 -8.97 5.10 -3.90
C VAL A 145 -9.26 5.30 -2.42
N PRO A 146 -10.40 4.81 -1.88
CA PRO A 146 -10.73 5.00 -0.46
C PRO A 146 -9.77 4.24 0.46
N VAL A 147 -9.57 4.75 1.67
CA VAL A 147 -8.65 4.16 2.67
C VAL A 147 -8.98 2.71 3.02
N SER A 148 -10.26 2.33 2.93
CA SER A 148 -10.71 0.96 3.17
C SER A 148 -10.08 -0.08 2.23
N VAL A 149 -9.76 0.31 0.98
CA VAL A 149 -9.06 -0.56 0.04
C VAL A 149 -7.62 -0.82 0.52
N TYR A 150 -6.91 0.22 0.93
CA TYR A 150 -5.55 0.09 1.49
C TYR A 150 -5.55 -0.76 2.77
N ARG A 151 -6.56 -0.55 3.64
CA ARG A 151 -6.74 -1.39 4.82
C ARG A 151 -6.96 -2.86 4.46
N ASN A 152 -7.77 -3.14 3.45
CA ASN A 152 -7.98 -4.50 2.98
C ASN A 152 -6.68 -5.12 2.45
N ILE A 153 -5.88 -4.38 1.69
CA ILE A 153 -4.56 -4.82 1.22
C ILE A 153 -3.65 -5.15 2.41
N GLU A 154 -3.54 -4.25 3.40
CA GLU A 154 -2.74 -4.48 4.61
C GLU A 154 -3.14 -5.77 5.32
N VAL A 155 -4.43 -5.98 5.55
CA VAL A 155 -4.95 -7.18 6.24
C VAL A 155 -4.61 -8.45 5.46
N GLN A 156 -4.78 -8.43 4.15
CA GLN A 156 -4.47 -9.58 3.30
C GLN A 156 -2.97 -9.87 3.25
N ILE A 157 -2.12 -8.84 3.15
CA ILE A 157 -0.66 -8.99 3.19
C ILE A 157 -0.23 -9.62 4.53
N LYS A 158 -0.67 -9.07 5.66
CA LYS A 158 -0.35 -9.60 6.99
C LYS A 158 -0.80 -11.05 7.19
N ARG A 159 -1.88 -11.45 6.50
CA ARG A 159 -2.42 -12.81 6.56
C ARG A 159 -1.69 -13.81 5.66
N ALA A 160 -1.33 -13.40 4.44
CA ALA A 160 -0.93 -14.31 3.37
C ALA A 160 0.54 -14.21 2.99
N CYS A 161 1.24 -13.14 3.41
CA CYS A 161 2.64 -12.91 3.08
C CYS A 161 3.53 -13.29 4.27
N GLN A 162 4.51 -14.14 3.99
CA GLN A 162 5.47 -14.62 4.98
C GLN A 162 6.78 -14.96 4.29
N PHE A 163 7.90 -14.65 4.96
CA PHE A 163 9.22 -15.11 4.56
C PHE A 163 9.70 -16.29 5.40
N ILE A 164 10.48 -17.15 4.79
CA ILE A 164 11.34 -18.09 5.53
C ILE A 164 12.66 -17.36 5.77
N ILE A 165 12.90 -17.00 7.03
CA ILE A 165 14.03 -16.21 7.46
C ILE A 165 15.25 -17.12 7.61
N THR A 166 16.39 -16.73 7.03
CA THR A 166 17.66 -17.43 7.18
C THR A 166 18.26 -17.21 8.56
N GLU A 167 19.32 -17.95 8.91
CA GLU A 167 20.04 -17.72 10.16
C GLU A 167 20.69 -16.31 10.20
N GLU A 168 21.09 -15.77 9.06
CA GLU A 168 21.58 -14.40 8.96
C GLU A 168 20.46 -13.39 9.20
N GLY A 169 19.31 -13.59 8.58
CA GLY A 169 18.14 -12.75 8.78
C GLY A 169 17.66 -12.72 10.22
N LYS A 170 17.77 -13.83 10.97
CA LYS A 170 17.42 -13.89 12.40
C LYS A 170 18.33 -13.05 13.31
N ARG A 171 19.49 -12.60 12.81
CA ARG A 171 20.37 -11.66 13.54
C ARG A 171 19.77 -10.26 13.65
N LEU A 172 18.80 -9.94 12.78
CA LEU A 172 18.08 -8.66 12.80
C LEU A 172 16.79 -8.77 13.61
N ASN A 173 16.32 -7.64 14.15
CA ASN A 173 15.01 -7.55 14.81
C ASN A 173 13.85 -7.58 13.79
N TYR A 174 14.03 -6.89 12.65
CA TYR A 174 13.11 -6.86 11.53
C TYR A 174 13.86 -6.97 10.21
N ILE A 175 13.15 -7.38 9.15
CA ILE A 175 13.59 -7.20 7.76
C ILE A 175 12.67 -6.15 7.15
N TYR A 176 13.26 -5.06 6.69
CA TYR A 176 12.59 -4.08 5.87
C TYR A 176 12.65 -4.49 4.41
N TYR A 177 11.50 -4.49 3.75
CA TYR A 177 11.37 -4.77 2.33
C TYR A 177 10.40 -3.78 1.71
N TRP A 178 10.67 -3.33 0.51
CA TRP A 178 9.75 -2.51 -0.25
C TRP A 178 9.58 -3.06 -1.67
N ASP A 179 8.41 -2.86 -2.23
CA ASP A 179 8.12 -3.22 -3.62
C ASP A 179 7.15 -2.19 -4.22
N THR A 180 7.05 -2.19 -5.55
CA THR A 180 6.14 -1.31 -6.27
C THR A 180 5.15 -2.13 -7.08
N TYR A 181 3.98 -1.54 -7.35
CA TYR A 181 3.00 -2.12 -8.24
C TYR A 181 2.46 -1.07 -9.20
N LYS A 182 2.49 -1.42 -10.50
CA LYS A 182 1.93 -0.63 -11.59
C LYS A 182 0.81 -1.41 -12.26
N PHE A 183 -0.31 -0.74 -12.52
CA PHE A 183 -1.39 -1.33 -13.29
C PHE A 183 -1.10 -1.19 -14.80
N GLU A 184 -1.22 -2.30 -15.53
CA GLU A 184 -1.03 -2.39 -16.98
C GLU A 184 -2.35 -2.70 -17.72
#